data_570f633bdf20e11a7d1bdb892e54cf3d
#
_entry.id   570f633bdf20e11a7d1bdb892e54cf3d
#
_cell.length_a   1.000
_cell.length_b   1.000
_cell.length_c   1.000
_cell.angle_alpha   90.00
_cell.angle_beta   90.00
_cell.angle_gamma   90.00
#
_symmetry.space_group_name_H-M   'P 1'
#
loop_
_entity.id
_entity.type
_entity.pdbx_description
1 polymer ?
#
loop_
_entity_poly.entity_id
_entity_poly.type
_entity_poly.pdbx_seq_one_letter_code
_entity_poly.pdbx_strand_id
1 'polypeptide(L)'
;MKTKIKFMLVALMATVIFSSCERVAPNYAGVLMENYGKKGKNDFKIVSGKVSTWEWGTELFQVPLFEQRGGFQRAVTLKAADNTEFEATPLYSYRVIKDKAIDVVFDNKHIGNGDGFMRSLEDNILEPRIYDLIKEESRKYKTDTLMADGGSLAFEKQLEDIVRAEFKERGLDLKSFSAQL
;
A
#
# COMPACT_ATOMS: atom_id res chain seq x y z
N MET A 1 46.83 -14.15 -26.20
CA MET A 1 46.08 -14.20 -24.93
C MET A 1 45.65 -12.81 -24.45
N LYS A 2 46.49 -11.81 -24.39
CA LYS A 2 46.18 -10.45 -23.88
C LYS A 2 45.02 -9.74 -24.61
N THR A 3 44.90 -9.95 -25.93
CA THR A 3 43.82 -9.34 -26.73
C THR A 3 42.44 -9.95 -26.47
N LYS A 4 42.36 -11.27 -26.27
CA LYS A 4 41.12 -11.97 -25.94
C LYS A 4 40.59 -11.57 -24.53
N ILE A 5 41.50 -11.34 -23.57
CA ILE A 5 41.16 -10.88 -22.22
C ILE A 5 40.59 -9.44 -22.26
N LYS A 6 41.19 -8.57 -23.10
CA LYS A 6 40.66 -7.19 -23.27
C LYS A 6 39.26 -7.17 -23.88
N PHE A 7 39.03 -8.01 -24.90
CA PHE A 7 37.69 -8.14 -25.51
C PHE A 7 36.64 -8.68 -24.51
N MET A 8 37.03 -9.65 -23.69
CA MET A 8 36.16 -10.23 -22.67
C MET A 8 35.82 -9.22 -21.56
N LEU A 9 36.76 -8.37 -21.14
CA LEU A 9 36.55 -7.29 -20.20
C LEU A 9 35.62 -6.19 -20.74
N VAL A 10 35.79 -5.82 -22.02
CA VAL A 10 34.92 -4.84 -22.67
C VAL A 10 33.49 -5.38 -22.85
N ALA A 11 33.35 -6.66 -23.22
CA ALA A 11 32.04 -7.30 -23.30
C ALA A 11 31.34 -7.41 -21.93
N LEU A 12 32.08 -7.72 -20.86
CA LEU A 12 31.58 -7.76 -19.50
C LEU A 12 31.15 -6.37 -19.00
N MET A 13 31.93 -5.31 -19.31
CA MET A 13 31.53 -3.93 -19.01
C MET A 13 30.27 -3.51 -19.78
N ALA A 14 30.15 -3.88 -21.04
CA ALA A 14 28.98 -3.56 -21.85
C ALA A 14 27.69 -4.18 -21.29
N THR A 15 27.75 -5.41 -20.79
CA THR A 15 26.55 -6.08 -20.18
C THR A 15 26.08 -5.41 -18.92
N VAL A 16 26.96 -4.84 -18.10
CA VAL A 16 26.59 -4.11 -16.87
C VAL A 16 25.87 -2.79 -17.18
N ILE A 17 26.22 -2.12 -18.28
CA ILE A 17 25.63 -0.83 -18.67
C ILE A 17 24.16 -0.98 -19.15
N PHE A 18 23.79 -2.13 -19.73
CA PHE A 18 22.44 -2.37 -20.26
C PHE A 18 21.41 -2.77 -19.17
N SER A 19 21.83 -3.13 -17.96
CA SER A 19 20.95 -3.62 -16.90
C SER A 19 20.37 -2.55 -15.97
N SER A 20 20.75 -1.28 -16.14
CA SER A 20 20.34 -0.19 -15.22
C SER A 20 19.12 0.61 -15.68
N CYS A 21 18.38 0.12 -16.68
CA CYS A 21 17.16 0.76 -17.14
C CYS A 21 15.94 -0.07 -16.69
N GLU A 22 15.15 0.50 -15.82
CA GLU A 22 13.86 -0.06 -15.41
C GLU A 22 12.72 0.54 -16.23
N ARG A 23 11.62 -0.19 -16.36
CA ARG A 23 10.43 0.27 -17.06
C ARG A 23 9.23 0.24 -16.13
N VAL A 24 8.56 1.37 -16.01
CA VAL A 24 7.28 1.44 -15.32
C VAL A 24 6.24 0.63 -16.10
N ALA A 25 5.63 -0.34 -15.45
CA ALA A 25 4.62 -1.19 -16.06
C ALA A 25 3.33 -0.39 -16.37
N PRO A 26 2.54 -0.82 -17.37
CA PRO A 26 1.21 -0.25 -17.60
C PRO A 26 0.34 -0.33 -16.35
N ASN A 27 -0.47 0.69 -16.09
CA ASN A 27 -1.31 0.84 -14.90
C ASN A 27 -0.55 0.93 -13.56
N TYR A 28 0.74 1.29 -13.60
CA TYR A 28 1.52 1.64 -12.42
C TYR A 28 1.92 3.11 -12.45
N ALA A 29 2.03 3.71 -11.28
CA ALA A 29 2.76 4.96 -11.09
C ALA A 29 4.21 4.61 -10.75
N GLY A 30 5.17 5.05 -11.57
CA GLY A 30 6.57 5.01 -11.19
C GLY A 30 6.87 6.19 -10.29
N VAL A 31 7.37 5.94 -9.09
CA VAL A 31 7.89 6.96 -8.17
C VAL A 31 9.39 6.79 -8.10
N LEU A 32 10.12 7.74 -8.67
CA LEU A 32 11.58 7.73 -8.67
C LEU A 32 12.09 8.54 -7.50
N MET A 33 12.84 7.90 -6.62
CA MET A 33 13.61 8.54 -5.57
C MET A 33 15.02 8.82 -6.09
N GLU A 34 15.53 10.02 -5.84
CA GLU A 34 16.90 10.44 -6.16
C GLU A 34 17.65 10.80 -4.85
N ASN A 35 18.98 10.81 -4.90
CA ASN A 35 19.85 11.24 -3.79
C ASN A 35 19.55 10.56 -2.44
N TYR A 36 19.09 9.31 -2.44
CA TYR A 36 18.65 8.60 -1.22
C TYR A 36 17.53 9.32 -0.46
N GLY A 37 16.79 10.22 -1.11
CA GLY A 37 15.73 11.00 -0.47
C GLY A 37 16.22 12.01 0.58
N LYS A 38 17.46 12.51 0.49
CA LYS A 38 18.07 13.43 1.48
C LYS A 38 17.31 14.74 1.66
N LYS A 39 16.65 15.24 0.60
CA LYS A 39 15.83 16.45 0.64
C LYS A 39 14.34 16.16 0.90
N GLY A 40 14.03 14.99 1.44
CA GLY A 40 12.66 14.56 1.69
C GLY A 40 11.86 14.39 0.40
N LYS A 41 10.59 14.79 0.39
CA LYS A 41 9.69 14.63 -0.77
C LYS A 41 10.20 15.31 -2.05
N ASN A 42 11.08 16.29 -1.97
CA ASN A 42 11.64 16.97 -3.14
C ASN A 42 12.56 16.08 -3.98
N ASP A 43 13.08 15.00 -3.42
CA ASP A 43 13.86 13.99 -4.14
C ASP A 43 13.00 12.89 -4.75
N PHE A 44 11.68 13.01 -4.71
CA PHE A 44 10.73 12.06 -5.29
C PHE A 44 9.97 12.69 -6.45
N LYS A 45 9.86 11.97 -7.57
CA LYS A 45 9.11 12.42 -8.74
C LYS A 45 8.32 11.29 -9.39
N ILE A 46 7.17 11.62 -9.97
CA ILE A 46 6.40 10.66 -10.78
C ILE A 46 7.04 10.54 -12.14
N VAL A 47 7.31 9.31 -12.55
CA VAL A 47 7.90 8.96 -13.83
C VAL A 47 7.06 7.92 -14.56
N SER A 48 7.23 7.83 -15.87
CA SER A 48 6.54 6.85 -16.72
C SER A 48 7.47 6.33 -17.81
N GLY A 49 7.19 5.14 -18.33
CA GLY A 49 7.99 4.56 -19.41
C GLY A 49 9.33 4.04 -18.92
N LYS A 50 10.37 4.25 -19.74
CA LYS A 50 11.72 3.76 -19.44
C LYS A 50 12.46 4.78 -18.58
N VAL A 51 13.01 4.32 -17.45
CA VAL A 51 13.68 5.15 -16.44
C VAL A 51 15.08 4.62 -16.20
N SER A 52 16.07 5.52 -16.15
CA SER A 52 17.43 5.17 -15.76
C SER A 52 17.57 5.21 -14.25
N THR A 53 18.05 4.11 -13.68
CA THR A 53 18.38 3.98 -12.24
C THR A 53 19.90 3.87 -12.02
N TRP A 54 20.69 4.36 -13.00
CA TRP A 54 22.15 4.31 -12.98
C TRP A 54 22.79 5.17 -11.89
N GLU A 55 22.16 6.28 -11.52
CA GLU A 55 22.73 7.21 -10.56
C GLU A 55 22.67 6.64 -9.13
N TRP A 56 23.75 6.84 -8.37
CA TRP A 56 23.84 6.39 -6.99
C TRP A 56 22.73 7.03 -6.14
N GLY A 57 22.02 6.20 -5.37
CA GLY A 57 20.91 6.65 -4.53
C GLY A 57 19.61 6.88 -5.28
N THR A 58 19.52 6.36 -6.49
CA THR A 58 18.30 6.35 -7.29
C THR A 58 17.59 5.02 -7.14
N GLU A 59 16.29 5.05 -6.86
CA GLU A 59 15.45 3.88 -6.68
C GLU A 59 14.07 4.11 -7.30
N LEU A 60 13.55 3.13 -8.04
CA LEU A 60 12.25 3.18 -8.66
C LEU A 60 11.24 2.33 -7.87
N PHE A 61 10.18 2.97 -7.38
CA PHE A 61 9.04 2.32 -6.77
C PHE A 61 7.91 2.23 -7.80
N GLN A 62 7.33 1.06 -7.97
CA GLN A 62 6.19 0.86 -8.87
C GLN A 62 4.92 0.64 -8.04
N VAL A 63 4.04 1.62 -8.06
CA VAL A 63 2.80 1.62 -7.29
C VAL A 63 1.62 1.30 -8.22
N PRO A 64 0.87 0.22 -7.98
CA PRO A 64 -0.27 -0.15 -8.83
C PRO A 64 -1.39 0.89 -8.72
N LEU A 65 -1.96 1.28 -9.86
CA LEU A 65 -3.11 2.20 -9.94
C LEU A 65 -4.44 1.46 -10.14
N PHE A 66 -4.40 0.15 -10.30
CA PHE A 66 -5.59 -0.69 -10.37
C PHE A 66 -6.06 -1.08 -8.96
N GLU A 67 -7.29 -1.55 -8.88
CA GLU A 67 -7.91 -1.96 -7.63
C GLU A 67 -7.15 -3.12 -6.99
N GLN A 68 -6.75 -2.91 -5.74
CA GLN A 68 -6.16 -3.91 -4.86
C GLN A 68 -7.23 -4.43 -3.91
N ARG A 69 -7.10 -5.68 -3.49
CA ARG A 69 -7.99 -6.30 -2.51
C ARG A 69 -7.16 -6.70 -1.31
N GLY A 70 -7.56 -6.19 -0.16
CA GLY A 70 -7.04 -6.57 1.13
C GLY A 70 -8.12 -7.17 2.01
N GLY A 71 -7.71 -7.79 3.11
CA GLY A 71 -8.65 -8.36 4.06
C GLY A 71 -7.95 -9.25 5.07
N PHE A 72 -8.59 -9.41 6.18
CA PHE A 72 -8.08 -10.21 7.29
C PHE A 72 -8.17 -11.70 6.93
N GLN A 73 -7.07 -12.41 7.09
CA GLN A 73 -7.02 -13.85 6.83
C GLN A 73 -7.76 -14.68 7.87
N ARG A 74 -8.03 -14.10 9.03
CA ARG A 74 -8.73 -14.75 10.15
C ARG A 74 -9.71 -13.76 10.76
N ALA A 75 -10.81 -14.30 11.29
CA ALA A 75 -11.73 -13.52 12.10
C ALA A 75 -11.00 -12.89 13.28
N VAL A 76 -11.34 -11.65 13.57
CA VAL A 76 -10.86 -10.91 14.73
C VAL A 76 -11.95 -10.79 15.77
N THR A 77 -11.61 -11.06 17.02
CA THR A 77 -12.53 -10.94 18.13
C THR A 77 -12.62 -9.48 18.58
N LEU A 78 -13.81 -8.95 18.62
CA LEU A 78 -14.15 -7.58 19.00
C LEU A 78 -15.05 -7.59 20.23
N LYS A 79 -15.15 -6.45 20.92
CA LYS A 79 -16.04 -6.28 22.08
C LYS A 79 -17.01 -5.13 21.84
N ALA A 80 -18.28 -5.42 22.04
CA ALA A 80 -19.33 -4.43 22.06
C ALA A 80 -19.31 -3.58 23.35
N ALA A 81 -20.14 -2.55 23.45
CA ALA A 81 -20.25 -1.67 24.60
C ALA A 81 -20.66 -2.40 25.89
N ASP A 82 -21.39 -3.50 25.77
CA ASP A 82 -21.82 -4.37 26.85
C ASP A 82 -20.83 -5.48 27.22
N ASN A 83 -19.59 -5.41 26.67
CA ASN A 83 -18.52 -6.40 26.80
C ASN A 83 -18.81 -7.76 26.16
N THR A 84 -19.87 -7.92 25.40
CA THR A 84 -20.11 -9.12 24.61
C THR A 84 -19.09 -9.22 23.49
N GLU A 85 -18.52 -10.40 23.29
CA GLU A 85 -17.56 -10.67 22.21
C GLU A 85 -18.31 -11.11 20.95
N PHE A 86 -17.83 -10.63 19.82
CA PHE A 86 -18.28 -11.05 18.50
C PHE A 86 -17.07 -11.10 17.53
N GLU A 87 -17.23 -11.77 16.42
CA GLU A 87 -16.18 -11.91 15.42
C GLU A 87 -16.50 -11.10 14.18
N ALA A 88 -15.45 -10.58 13.53
CA ALA A 88 -15.55 -9.93 12.25
C ALA A 88 -14.40 -10.37 11.34
N THR A 89 -14.67 -10.42 10.03
CA THR A 89 -13.65 -10.72 9.03
C THR A 89 -13.65 -9.60 7.97
N PRO A 90 -13.01 -8.47 8.25
CA PRO A 90 -13.04 -7.32 7.36
C PRO A 90 -12.41 -7.62 6.02
N LEU A 91 -13.13 -7.25 4.95
CA LEU A 91 -12.66 -7.28 3.56
C LEU A 91 -12.79 -5.87 2.99
N TYR A 92 -11.81 -5.49 2.19
CA TYR A 92 -11.82 -4.17 1.57
C TYR A 92 -11.15 -4.20 0.19
N SER A 93 -11.51 -3.23 -0.65
CA SER A 93 -10.78 -2.97 -1.88
C SER A 93 -10.48 -1.48 -2.01
N TYR A 94 -9.34 -1.18 -2.60
CA TYR A 94 -8.85 0.18 -2.71
C TYR A 94 -7.93 0.33 -3.92
N ARG A 95 -7.62 1.57 -4.27
CA ARG A 95 -6.58 1.91 -5.24
C ARG A 95 -5.76 3.08 -4.74
N VAL A 96 -4.54 3.19 -5.22
CA VAL A 96 -3.71 4.36 -4.96
C VAL A 96 -4.20 5.55 -5.81
N ILE A 97 -4.33 6.72 -5.19
CA ILE A 97 -4.61 7.96 -5.90
C ILE A 97 -3.30 8.40 -6.59
N LYS A 98 -3.32 8.47 -7.93
CA LYS A 98 -2.10 8.71 -8.74
C LYS A 98 -1.29 9.91 -8.25
N ASP A 99 -1.96 11.03 -7.98
CA ASP A 99 -1.30 12.27 -7.56
C ASP A 99 -0.73 12.19 -6.13
N LYS A 100 -1.13 11.17 -5.37
CA LYS A 100 -0.65 10.85 -4.02
C LYS A 100 0.36 9.72 -3.97
N ALA A 101 0.74 9.15 -5.11
CA ALA A 101 1.69 8.03 -5.16
C ALA A 101 3.04 8.37 -4.50
N ILE A 102 3.50 9.63 -4.60
CA ILE A 102 4.71 10.10 -3.90
C ILE A 102 4.51 10.04 -2.39
N ASP A 103 3.38 10.52 -1.88
CA ASP A 103 3.06 10.51 -0.45
C ASP A 103 3.04 9.08 0.07
N VAL A 104 2.35 8.16 -0.64
CA VAL A 104 2.27 6.74 -0.29
C VAL A 104 3.66 6.11 -0.19
N VAL A 105 4.53 6.34 -1.17
CA VAL A 105 5.89 5.79 -1.16
C VAL A 105 6.75 6.45 -0.09
N PHE A 106 6.75 7.78 -0.01
CA PHE A 106 7.60 8.53 0.92
C PHE A 106 7.32 8.16 2.37
N ASP A 107 6.04 8.12 2.74
CA ASP A 107 5.63 7.87 4.13
C ASP A 107 5.86 6.40 4.53
N ASN A 108 5.89 5.48 3.55
CA ASN A 108 5.95 4.03 3.80
C ASN A 108 7.19 3.34 3.20
N LYS A 109 8.17 4.06 2.66
CA LYS A 109 9.35 3.44 2.03
C LYS A 109 10.15 2.50 2.94
N HIS A 110 10.02 2.66 4.26
CA HIS A 110 10.69 1.85 5.27
C HIS A 110 10.18 0.40 5.34
N ILE A 111 9.01 0.10 4.79
CA ILE A 111 8.43 -1.26 4.79
C ILE A 111 8.86 -2.11 3.59
N GLY A 112 9.62 -1.54 2.66
CA GLY A 112 10.17 -2.25 1.49
C GLY A 112 9.93 -1.54 0.18
N ASN A 113 10.32 -2.20 -0.89
CA ASN A 113 10.17 -1.76 -2.27
C ASN A 113 9.77 -2.95 -3.16
N GLY A 114 9.54 -2.67 -4.44
CA GLY A 114 9.22 -3.70 -5.44
C GLY A 114 7.83 -4.31 -5.31
N ASP A 115 7.68 -5.53 -5.80
CA ASP A 115 6.37 -6.20 -5.94
C ASP A 115 5.67 -6.49 -4.61
N GLY A 116 6.42 -6.58 -3.52
CA GLY A 116 5.89 -6.80 -2.17
C GLY A 116 5.46 -5.54 -1.43
N PHE A 117 5.71 -4.34 -1.95
CA PHE A 117 5.45 -3.08 -1.25
C PHE A 117 3.99 -2.93 -0.82
N MET A 118 3.04 -3.15 -1.74
CA MET A 118 1.61 -3.01 -1.43
C MET A 118 1.15 -4.03 -0.38
N ARG A 119 1.62 -5.27 -0.48
CA ARG A 119 1.32 -6.29 0.53
C ARG A 119 1.90 -5.93 1.89
N SER A 120 3.13 -5.45 1.92
CA SER A 120 3.74 -4.96 3.16
C SER A 120 2.99 -3.76 3.74
N LEU A 121 2.44 -2.87 2.87
CA LEU A 121 1.58 -1.77 3.29
C LEU A 121 0.27 -2.28 3.92
N GLU A 122 -0.36 -3.28 3.31
CA GLU A 122 -1.55 -3.93 3.85
C GLU A 122 -1.26 -4.56 5.22
N ASP A 123 -0.30 -5.48 5.27
CA ASP A 123 -0.01 -6.29 6.46
C ASP A 123 0.48 -5.43 7.66
N ASN A 124 1.29 -4.40 7.41
CA ASN A 124 1.95 -3.66 8.48
C ASN A 124 1.27 -2.33 8.83
N ILE A 125 0.46 -1.77 7.93
CA ILE A 125 -0.11 -0.42 8.13
C ILE A 125 -1.64 -0.45 8.06
N LEU A 126 -2.22 -0.99 6.96
CA LEU A 126 -3.67 -0.87 6.74
C LEU A 126 -4.46 -1.81 7.64
N GLU A 127 -4.11 -3.10 7.71
CA GLU A 127 -4.83 -4.06 8.55
C GLU A 127 -4.80 -3.70 10.04
N PRO A 128 -3.65 -3.39 10.66
CA PRO A 128 -3.62 -2.96 12.05
C PRO A 128 -4.46 -1.71 12.30
N ARG A 129 -4.43 -0.76 11.37
CA ARG A 129 -5.21 0.47 11.51
C ARG A 129 -6.71 0.23 11.38
N ILE A 130 -7.13 -0.59 10.41
CA ILE A 130 -8.54 -1.01 10.27
C ILE A 130 -9.01 -1.73 11.52
N TYR A 131 -8.19 -2.64 12.07
CA TYR A 131 -8.52 -3.32 13.33
C TYR A 131 -8.78 -2.34 14.48
N ASP A 132 -7.90 -1.36 14.65
CA ASP A 132 -8.06 -0.35 15.70
C ASP A 132 -9.34 0.47 15.51
N LEU A 133 -9.65 0.87 14.28
CA LEU A 133 -10.87 1.62 13.96
C LEU A 133 -12.13 0.80 14.25
N ILE A 134 -12.18 -0.46 13.84
CA ILE A 134 -13.31 -1.35 14.10
C ILE A 134 -13.47 -1.58 15.60
N LYS A 135 -12.37 -1.82 16.31
CA LYS A 135 -12.34 -2.03 17.75
C LYS A 135 -12.82 -0.80 18.52
N GLU A 136 -12.44 0.39 18.09
CA GLU A 136 -12.91 1.64 18.70
C GLU A 136 -14.41 1.84 18.45
N GLU A 137 -14.84 1.63 17.20
CA GLU A 137 -16.22 1.84 16.82
C GLU A 137 -17.16 0.81 17.45
N SER A 138 -16.75 -0.47 17.51
CA SER A 138 -17.55 -1.55 18.09
C SER A 138 -17.95 -1.28 19.56
N ARG A 139 -17.09 -0.61 20.32
CA ARG A 139 -17.35 -0.25 21.73
C ARG A 139 -18.42 0.82 21.92
N LYS A 140 -18.88 1.45 20.86
CA LYS A 140 -19.95 2.46 20.90
C LYS A 140 -21.34 1.83 20.79
N TYR A 141 -21.43 0.57 20.36
CA TYR A 141 -22.67 -0.15 20.10
C TYR A 141 -22.86 -1.31 21.08
N LYS A 142 -24.10 -1.48 21.57
CA LYS A 142 -24.48 -2.67 22.32
C LYS A 142 -24.77 -3.82 21.37
N THR A 143 -24.55 -5.04 21.81
CA THR A 143 -24.80 -6.26 21.01
C THR A 143 -26.24 -6.30 20.49
N ASP A 144 -27.23 -5.99 21.31
CA ASP A 144 -28.65 -5.94 20.91
C ASP A 144 -28.86 -4.98 19.71
N THR A 145 -28.13 -3.85 19.67
CA THR A 145 -28.22 -2.88 18.59
C THR A 145 -27.55 -3.42 17.32
N LEU A 146 -26.41 -4.10 17.46
CA LEU A 146 -25.71 -4.70 16.33
C LEU A 146 -26.50 -5.86 15.71
N MET A 147 -27.21 -6.63 16.53
CA MET A 147 -28.01 -7.79 16.10
C MET A 147 -29.44 -7.42 15.67
N ALA A 148 -29.89 -6.20 15.93
CA ALA A 148 -31.20 -5.73 15.48
C ALA A 148 -31.25 -5.62 13.95
N ASP A 149 -32.44 -5.75 13.37
CA ASP A 149 -32.68 -5.58 11.94
C ASP A 149 -32.14 -4.21 11.47
N GLY A 150 -31.17 -4.24 10.56
CA GLY A 150 -30.50 -3.04 10.04
C GLY A 150 -29.39 -2.46 10.92
N GLY A 151 -29.19 -2.96 12.15
CA GLY A 151 -28.14 -2.48 13.06
C GLY A 151 -26.74 -2.78 12.54
N SER A 152 -26.49 -4.00 12.09
CA SER A 152 -25.22 -4.39 11.48
C SER A 152 -24.91 -3.59 10.21
N LEU A 153 -25.93 -3.32 9.39
CA LEU A 153 -25.77 -2.50 8.18
C LEU A 153 -25.41 -1.03 8.50
N ALA A 154 -26.05 -0.46 9.51
CA ALA A 154 -25.75 0.90 9.96
C ALA A 154 -24.33 1.02 10.51
N PHE A 155 -23.91 0.02 11.30
CA PHE A 155 -22.56 -0.08 11.82
C PHE A 155 -21.52 -0.24 10.70
N GLU A 156 -21.77 -1.15 9.75
CA GLU A 156 -20.87 -1.37 8.61
C GLU A 156 -20.73 -0.11 7.76
N LYS A 157 -21.82 0.61 7.49
CA LYS A 157 -21.78 1.87 6.76
C LYS A 157 -20.96 2.94 7.48
N GLN A 158 -21.10 3.05 8.78
CA GLN A 158 -20.31 4.00 9.57
C GLN A 158 -18.83 3.62 9.57
N LEU A 159 -18.51 2.34 9.68
CA LEU A 159 -17.12 1.85 9.54
C LEU A 159 -16.56 2.17 8.14
N GLU A 160 -17.35 1.94 7.09
CA GLU A 160 -16.92 2.28 5.73
C GLU A 160 -16.56 3.76 5.62
N ASP A 161 -17.37 4.65 6.17
CA ASP A 161 -17.11 6.09 6.13
C ASP A 161 -15.83 6.47 6.88
N ILE A 162 -15.60 5.87 8.05
CA ILE A 162 -14.39 6.08 8.86
C ILE A 162 -13.15 5.55 8.13
N VAL A 163 -13.20 4.33 7.62
CA VAL A 163 -12.09 3.70 6.89
C VAL A 163 -11.81 4.47 5.60
N ARG A 164 -12.85 4.96 4.91
CA ARG A 164 -12.73 5.79 3.71
C ARG A 164 -11.97 7.10 3.98
N ALA A 165 -12.29 7.76 5.10
CA ALA A 165 -11.59 8.98 5.50
C ALA A 165 -10.11 8.71 5.79
N GLU A 166 -9.80 7.66 6.56
CA GLU A 166 -8.44 7.24 6.88
C GLU A 166 -7.63 6.90 5.61
N PHE A 167 -8.22 6.14 4.68
CA PHE A 167 -7.56 5.77 3.44
C PHE A 167 -7.25 6.99 2.58
N LYS A 168 -8.19 7.95 2.51
CA LYS A 168 -8.01 9.19 1.75
C LYS A 168 -6.85 10.04 2.27
N GLU A 169 -6.69 10.12 3.59
CA GLU A 169 -5.56 10.82 4.21
C GLU A 169 -4.22 10.18 3.83
N ARG A 170 -4.20 8.85 3.67
CA ARG A 170 -3.03 8.08 3.25
C ARG A 170 -2.80 8.04 1.74
N GLY A 171 -3.59 8.77 0.96
CA GLY A 171 -3.47 8.78 -0.51
C GLY A 171 -4.10 7.58 -1.20
N LEU A 172 -5.01 6.88 -0.53
CA LEU A 172 -5.74 5.73 -1.02
C LEU A 172 -7.22 6.07 -1.23
N ASP A 173 -7.85 5.44 -2.22
CA ASP A 173 -9.27 5.58 -2.55
C ASP A 173 -9.97 4.26 -2.27
N LEU A 174 -10.70 4.17 -1.16
CA LEU A 174 -11.48 2.99 -0.78
C LEU A 174 -12.62 2.78 -1.77
N LYS A 175 -12.71 1.59 -2.35
CA LYS A 175 -13.75 1.20 -3.31
C LYS A 175 -14.89 0.44 -2.67
N SER A 176 -14.56 -0.50 -1.81
CA SER A 176 -15.54 -1.27 -1.04
C SER A 176 -14.97 -1.61 0.33
N PHE A 177 -15.87 -1.78 1.29
CA PHE A 177 -15.57 -2.26 2.63
C PHE A 177 -16.73 -3.15 3.10
N SER A 178 -16.42 -4.25 3.75
CA SER A 178 -17.38 -5.10 4.45
C SER A 178 -16.73 -5.61 5.74
N ALA A 179 -17.42 -5.47 6.85
CA ALA A 179 -16.94 -5.94 8.15
C ALA A 179 -17.13 -7.45 8.32
N GLN A 180 -18.13 -8.05 7.65
CA GLN A 180 -18.51 -9.46 7.79
C GLN A 180 -18.61 -9.89 9.26
N LEU A 181 -19.62 -9.34 9.93
CA LEU A 181 -19.97 -9.66 11.32
C LEU A 181 -20.61 -11.03 11.42
#